data_89f51e110f778880957b26ac6b3e0ea0
#
_entry.id   89f51e110f778880957b26ac6b3e0ea0
#
_cell.length_a   1.000
_cell.length_b   1.000
_cell.length_c   1.000
_cell.angle_alpha   90.00
_cell.angle_beta   90.00
_cell.angle_gamma   90.00
#
_symmetry.space_group_name_H-M   'P 1'
#
loop_
_entity.id
_entity.type
_entity.pdbx_description
1 polymer ?
#
loop_
_entity_poly.entity_id
_entity_poly.type
_entity_poly.pdbx_seq_one_letter_code
_entity_poly.pdbx_strand_id
1 'polypeptide(L)' 'MKKSLDKHEIRPIVDTLETIERDLVTALMLHDDSYSRVCMQYAVADIRDILDDLQSED' A
#
# COMPACT_ATOMS: atom_id res chain seq x y z
N MET A 1 -3.36 -21.69 -15.79
CA MET A 1 -2.23 -21.34 -15.21
C MET A 1 -2.15 -19.92 -14.85
N LYS A 2 -1.59 -19.66 -13.74
CA LYS A 2 -1.56 -18.38 -13.29
C LYS A 2 -0.47 -17.61 -13.93
N LYS A 3 -0.73 -16.41 -14.27
CA LYS A 3 0.27 -15.63 -14.86
C LYS A 3 0.78 -14.65 -13.87
N SER A 4 2.01 -14.73 -13.52
CA SER A 4 2.59 -13.84 -12.56
C SER A 4 3.37 -12.76 -13.26
N LEU A 5 3.40 -11.60 -12.65
CA LEU A 5 4.25 -10.54 -13.14
C LEU A 5 5.69 -10.88 -12.86
N ASP A 6 6.56 -10.45 -13.75
CA ASP A 6 7.97 -10.58 -13.55
C ASP A 6 8.39 -9.74 -12.36
N LYS A 7 9.43 -10.13 -11.68
CA LYS A 7 9.93 -9.35 -10.56
C LYS A 7 10.31 -7.96 -10.99
N HIS A 8 10.82 -7.82 -12.21
CA HIS A 8 11.16 -6.50 -12.71
C HIS A 8 9.93 -5.63 -12.87
N GLU A 9 8.78 -6.23 -13.13
CA GLU A 9 7.56 -5.48 -13.29
C GLU A 9 6.91 -5.17 -11.96
N ILE A 10 7.08 -6.06 -10.99
CA ILE A 10 6.47 -5.90 -9.68
C ILE A 10 7.21 -4.86 -8.87
N ARG A 11 8.54 -4.81 -8.98
CA ARG A 11 9.33 -3.98 -8.13
C ARG A 11 8.95 -2.50 -8.17
N PRO A 12 8.78 -1.90 -9.36
CA PRO A 12 8.36 -0.50 -9.37
C PRO A 12 6.98 -0.29 -8.76
N ILE A 13 6.10 -1.28 -8.93
CA ILE A 13 4.77 -1.18 -8.35
C ILE A 13 4.86 -1.22 -6.83
N VAL A 14 5.66 -2.14 -6.30
CA VAL A 14 5.85 -2.25 -4.87
C VAL A 14 6.45 -0.98 -4.30
N ASP A 15 7.47 -0.45 -4.97
CA ASP A 15 8.11 0.77 -4.51
C ASP A 15 7.12 1.93 -4.45
N THR A 16 6.29 2.05 -5.48
CA THR A 16 5.30 3.11 -5.52
C THR A 16 4.29 2.96 -4.39
N LEU A 17 3.81 1.73 -4.18
CA LEU A 17 2.83 1.49 -3.14
C LEU A 17 3.42 1.74 -1.75
N GLU A 18 4.68 1.38 -1.56
CA GLU A 18 5.32 1.62 -0.27
C GLU A 18 5.47 3.10 -0.02
N THR A 19 5.76 3.87 -1.04
CA THR A 19 5.87 5.31 -0.90
C THR A 19 4.52 5.90 -0.54
N ILE A 20 3.46 5.46 -1.20
CA ILE A 20 2.13 5.95 -0.92
C ILE A 20 1.73 5.57 0.50
N GLU A 21 2.03 4.36 0.91
CA GLU A 21 1.71 3.93 2.26
C GLU A 21 2.39 4.82 3.29
N ARG A 22 3.66 5.10 3.08
CA ARG A 22 4.41 5.93 4.01
C ARG A 22 3.83 7.34 4.06
N ASP A 23 3.48 7.88 2.90
CA ASP A 23 2.90 9.21 2.86
C ASP A 23 1.57 9.27 3.60
N LEU A 24 0.76 8.21 3.44
CA LEU A 24 -0.52 8.15 4.13
C LEU A 24 -0.34 8.04 5.64
N VAL A 25 0.62 7.24 6.07
CA VAL A 25 0.88 7.11 7.50
C VAL A 25 1.34 8.44 8.07
N THR A 26 2.20 9.13 7.35
CA THR A 26 2.65 10.44 7.79
C THR A 26 1.48 11.42 7.89
N ALA A 27 0.62 11.42 6.89
CA ALA A 27 -0.54 12.29 6.89
C ALA A 27 -1.47 11.93 8.05
N LEU A 28 -1.61 10.64 8.33
CA LEU A 28 -2.45 10.19 9.41
C LEU A 28 -1.96 10.74 10.75
N MET A 29 -0.66 10.79 10.93
CA MET A 29 -0.08 11.28 12.16
C MET A 29 -0.27 12.78 12.32
N LEU A 30 -0.42 13.49 11.23
CA LEU A 30 -0.56 14.93 11.26
C LEU A 30 -2.00 15.42 11.32
N HIS A 31 -2.95 14.54 11.07
CA HIS A 31 -4.35 14.94 11.06
C HIS A 31 -5.01 14.71 12.41
N ASP A 32 -5.87 15.66 12.78
CA ASP A 32 -6.62 15.53 14.01
C ASP A 32 -8.05 15.07 13.76
N ASP A 33 -8.51 15.19 12.54
CA ASP A 33 -9.89 14.87 12.22
C ASP A 33 -10.11 13.37 12.23
N SER A 34 -11.05 12.90 13.07
CA SER A 34 -11.29 11.47 13.21
C SER A 34 -11.75 10.84 11.91
N TYR A 35 -12.61 11.53 11.19
CA TYR A 35 -13.13 10.96 9.96
C TYR A 35 -12.03 10.77 8.94
N SER A 36 -11.19 11.77 8.78
CA SER A 36 -10.07 11.66 7.86
C SER A 36 -9.13 10.56 8.26
N ARG A 37 -8.88 10.40 9.57
CA ARG A 37 -7.99 9.36 10.04
C ARG A 37 -8.54 7.98 9.71
N VAL A 38 -9.83 7.78 9.88
CA VAL A 38 -10.44 6.51 9.57
C VAL A 38 -10.32 6.20 8.08
N CYS A 39 -10.58 7.18 7.24
CA CYS A 39 -10.46 6.98 5.79
C CYS A 39 -9.04 6.63 5.40
N MET A 40 -8.08 7.31 6.00
CA MET A 40 -6.68 7.03 5.70
C MET A 40 -6.26 5.67 6.18
N GLN A 41 -6.79 5.24 7.32
CA GLN A 41 -6.47 3.91 7.82
C GLN A 41 -6.98 2.83 6.90
N TYR A 42 -8.16 3.01 6.33
CA TYR A 42 -8.68 2.06 5.35
C TYR A 42 -7.80 2.04 4.11
N ALA A 43 -7.36 3.20 3.66
CA ALA A 43 -6.49 3.25 2.49
C ALA A 43 -5.17 2.55 2.75
N VAL A 44 -4.60 2.75 3.94
CA VAL A 44 -3.35 2.09 4.29
C VAL A 44 -3.54 0.58 4.34
N ALA A 45 -4.66 0.13 4.90
CA ALA A 45 -4.93 -1.30 4.97
C ALA A 45 -5.04 -1.90 3.58
N ASP A 46 -5.72 -1.20 2.68
CA ASP A 46 -5.86 -1.69 1.32
C ASP A 46 -4.52 -1.79 0.62
N ILE A 47 -3.67 -0.78 0.81
CA ILE A 47 -2.36 -0.80 0.19
C ILE A 47 -1.53 -1.95 0.75
N ARG A 48 -1.62 -2.19 2.04
CA ARG A 48 -0.88 -3.30 2.65
C ARG A 48 -1.34 -4.64 2.13
N ASP A 49 -2.64 -4.78 1.90
CA ASP A 49 -3.16 -6.02 1.33
C ASP A 49 -2.61 -6.23 -0.07
N ILE A 50 -2.58 -5.18 -0.87
CA ILE A 50 -2.05 -5.29 -2.21
C ILE A 50 -0.57 -5.63 -2.18
N LEU A 51 0.18 -4.97 -1.30
CA LEU A 51 1.60 -5.25 -1.17
C LEU A 51 1.83 -6.69 -0.75
N ASP A 52 1.04 -7.17 0.18
CA ASP A 52 1.17 -8.53 0.65
C ASP A 52 0.93 -9.51 -0.49
N ASP A 53 -0.10 -9.27 -1.28
CA ASP A 53 -0.38 -10.12 -2.42
C ASP A 53 0.76 -10.14 -3.42
N LEU A 54 1.32 -8.98 -3.70
CA LEU A 54 2.39 -8.88 -4.68
C LEU A 54 3.67 -9.55 -4.19
N GLN A 55 3.93 -9.45 -2.90
CA GLN A 55 5.18 -9.97 -2.35
C GLN A 55 5.08 -11.41 -1.91
N SER A 56 3.88 -11.91 -1.67
CA SER A 56 3.75 -13.27 -1.19
C SER A 56 3.53 -14.24 -2.32
N GLU A 57 3.64 -13.79 -3.56
CA GLU A 57 3.41 -14.70 -4.60
C GLU A 57 4.55 -15.64 -4.74
N ASP A 58 4.32 -16.81 -5.13
CA ASP A 58 5.34 -17.77 -5.28
C ASP A 58 4.92 -18.86 -6.12
#